data_3f525002f2e55bccf38dbd7c2affaadf
#
_entry.id   3f525002f2e55bccf38dbd7c2affaadf
#
_cell.length_a   1.000
_cell.length_b   1.000
_cell.length_c   1.000
_cell.angle_alpha   90.00
_cell.angle_beta   90.00
_cell.angle_gamma   90.00
#
_symmetry.space_group_name_H-M   'P 1'
#
loop_
_entity.id
_entity.type
_entity.pdbx_description
1 polymer ?
#
loop_
_entity_poly.entity_id
_entity_poly.type
_entity_poly.pdbx_seq_one_letter_code
_entity_poly.pdbx_strand_id
1 'polypeptide(L)'
;MTKPAILRPDALPVNDRGNGARTIPLVTRGCGSTSMINGITAFDPGAKIGVHFHNCEESVMILEGEAVAEIDGQRHHLRAGDTTFIPPNVPHRFLNESDKLMRIFWIYADINASRTMVAMGIEQTIDDEHEKAKRL
;
A
#
# COMPACT_ATOMS: atom_id res chain seq x y z
N MET A 1 21.72 -18.54 -6.01
CA MET A 1 21.41 -17.28 -6.74
C MET A 1 19.90 -17.14 -6.89
N THR A 2 19.38 -15.99 -6.52
CA THR A 2 17.97 -15.69 -6.68
C THR A 2 17.62 -15.54 -8.16
N LYS A 3 16.52 -16.14 -8.58
CA LYS A 3 16.08 -16.09 -9.97
C LYS A 3 15.12 -14.93 -10.20
N PRO A 4 15.12 -14.34 -11.40
CA PRO A 4 14.07 -13.38 -11.76
C PRO A 4 12.69 -14.03 -11.64
N ALA A 5 11.69 -13.21 -11.30
CA ALA A 5 10.31 -13.67 -11.17
C ALA A 5 9.39 -12.72 -11.94
N ILE A 6 8.32 -13.29 -12.47
CA ILE A 6 7.23 -12.51 -13.08
C ILE A 6 6.01 -12.69 -12.19
N LEU A 7 5.50 -11.58 -11.70
CA LEU A 7 4.41 -11.57 -10.73
C LEU A 7 3.17 -11.00 -11.41
N ARG A 8 2.12 -11.83 -11.50
CA ARG A 8 0.88 -11.47 -12.19
C ARG A 8 -0.22 -11.28 -11.17
N PRO A 9 -0.79 -10.08 -11.05
CA PRO A 9 -1.81 -9.82 -10.03
C PRO A 9 -2.97 -10.81 -10.05
N ASP A 10 -3.39 -11.23 -11.25
CA ASP A 10 -4.52 -12.14 -11.39
C ASP A 10 -4.25 -13.55 -10.87
N ALA A 11 -2.99 -13.90 -10.68
CA ALA A 11 -2.56 -15.22 -10.21
C ALA A 11 -2.08 -15.23 -8.77
N LEU A 12 -2.15 -14.10 -8.07
CA LEU A 12 -1.62 -13.95 -6.72
C LEU A 12 -2.74 -13.77 -5.69
N PRO A 13 -2.48 -14.14 -4.43
CA PRO A 13 -3.48 -13.96 -3.37
C PRO A 13 -3.87 -12.50 -3.16
N VAL A 14 -5.15 -12.27 -2.88
CA VAL A 14 -5.69 -10.97 -2.55
C VAL A 14 -5.94 -10.93 -1.04
N ASN A 15 -5.42 -9.91 -0.37
CA ASN A 15 -5.62 -9.70 1.06
C ASN A 15 -6.71 -8.65 1.26
N ASP A 16 -7.86 -9.06 1.81
CA ASP A 16 -8.93 -8.13 2.17
C ASP A 16 -8.49 -7.35 3.41
N ARG A 17 -8.45 -6.03 3.27
CA ARG A 17 -8.04 -5.14 4.36
C ARG A 17 -9.23 -4.60 5.16
N GLY A 18 -10.45 -4.95 4.75
CA GLY A 18 -11.66 -4.38 5.31
C GLY A 18 -11.98 -3.00 4.73
N ASN A 19 -13.19 -2.52 5.00
CA ASN A 19 -13.65 -1.19 4.59
C ASN A 19 -13.51 -0.90 3.09
N GLY A 20 -13.60 -1.94 2.25
CA GLY A 20 -13.55 -1.80 0.79
C GLY A 20 -12.16 -1.73 0.19
N ALA A 21 -11.11 -2.00 0.95
CA ALA A 21 -9.74 -1.99 0.45
C ALA A 21 -9.18 -3.41 0.33
N ARG A 22 -8.48 -3.71 -0.76
CA ARG A 22 -7.86 -5.02 -1.02
C ARG A 22 -6.43 -4.81 -1.52
N THR A 23 -5.50 -5.63 -1.04
CA THR A 23 -4.09 -5.54 -1.40
C THR A 23 -3.62 -6.83 -2.06
N ILE A 24 -2.86 -6.68 -3.15
CA ILE A 24 -2.15 -7.78 -3.81
C ILE A 24 -0.66 -7.48 -3.73
N PRO A 25 0.08 -8.11 -2.79
CA PRO A 25 1.53 -7.99 -2.77
C PRO A 25 2.13 -8.58 -4.03
N LEU A 26 3.13 -7.92 -4.59
CA LEU A 26 3.83 -8.36 -5.80
C LEU A 26 5.26 -8.77 -5.47
N VAL A 27 6.19 -7.81 -5.47
CA VAL A 27 7.58 -8.08 -5.08
C VAL A 27 7.64 -8.10 -3.55
N THR A 28 8.04 -9.25 -3.00
CA THR A 28 8.15 -9.46 -1.55
C THR A 28 9.33 -10.38 -1.25
N ARG A 29 9.58 -10.66 0.02
CA ARG A 29 10.55 -11.69 0.43
C ARG A 29 10.27 -13.02 -0.26
N GLY A 30 8.99 -13.33 -0.46
CA GLY A 30 8.58 -14.61 -1.04
C GLY A 30 9.10 -14.86 -2.44
N CYS A 31 9.34 -13.81 -3.23
CA CYS A 31 9.93 -13.95 -4.56
C CYS A 31 11.45 -13.79 -4.55
N GLY A 32 12.06 -13.52 -3.39
CA GLY A 32 13.50 -13.37 -3.24
C GLY A 32 14.00 -11.94 -3.08
N SER A 33 13.10 -10.96 -2.92
CA SER A 33 13.53 -9.58 -2.70
C SER A 33 14.23 -9.45 -1.35
N THR A 34 15.29 -8.67 -1.31
CA THR A 34 16.07 -8.40 -0.10
C THR A 34 16.06 -6.92 0.29
N SER A 35 15.49 -6.05 -0.55
CA SER A 35 15.59 -4.61 -0.32
C SER A 35 14.29 -3.83 -0.52
N MET A 36 13.28 -4.40 -1.17
CA MET A 36 12.04 -3.66 -1.44
C MET A 36 10.82 -4.58 -1.38
N ILE A 37 9.67 -3.95 -1.15
CA ILE A 37 8.36 -4.59 -1.24
C ILE A 37 7.48 -3.70 -2.11
N ASN A 38 6.70 -4.29 -3.02
CA ASN A 38 5.70 -3.53 -3.75
C ASN A 38 4.41 -4.33 -3.93
N GLY A 39 3.38 -3.64 -4.35
CA GLY A 39 2.09 -4.25 -4.59
C GLY A 39 1.05 -3.24 -5.04
N ILE A 40 -0.17 -3.73 -5.19
CA ILE A 40 -1.32 -2.96 -5.62
C ILE A 40 -2.36 -2.99 -4.50
N THR A 41 -2.98 -1.84 -4.23
CA THR A 41 -4.17 -1.78 -3.38
C THR A 41 -5.31 -1.20 -4.19
N ALA A 42 -6.47 -1.88 -4.16
CA ALA A 42 -7.70 -1.43 -4.79
C ALA A 42 -8.63 -0.90 -3.71
N PHE A 43 -9.28 0.22 -4.01
CA PHE A 43 -10.25 0.88 -3.11
C PHE A 43 -11.59 0.98 -3.82
N ASP A 44 -12.62 0.36 -3.26
CA ASP A 44 -14.00 0.56 -3.73
C ASP A 44 -14.42 2.02 -3.49
N PRO A 45 -15.48 2.49 -4.15
CA PRO A 45 -16.03 3.83 -3.86
C PRO A 45 -16.28 4.00 -2.35
N GLY A 46 -15.79 5.10 -1.79
CA GLY A 46 -15.90 5.40 -0.37
C GLY A 46 -14.89 4.71 0.53
N ALA A 47 -14.05 3.83 0.00
CA ALA A 47 -13.06 3.11 0.80
C ALA A 47 -11.94 4.04 1.25
N LYS A 48 -11.45 3.77 2.45
CA LYS A 48 -10.34 4.52 3.03
C LYS A 48 -9.58 3.64 4.01
N ILE A 49 -8.32 3.99 4.24
CA ILE A 49 -7.52 3.39 5.31
C ILE A 49 -7.16 4.47 6.32
N GLY A 50 -6.87 4.04 7.55
CA GLY A 50 -6.53 4.98 8.63
C GLY A 50 -5.19 5.66 8.39
N VAL A 51 -5.01 6.83 9.02
CA VAL A 51 -3.74 7.55 8.96
C VAL A 51 -2.63 6.71 9.60
N HIS A 52 -1.51 6.59 8.92
CA HIS A 52 -0.39 5.76 9.34
C HIS A 52 0.93 6.34 8.80
N PHE A 53 2.04 5.78 9.27
CA PHE A 53 3.36 6.08 8.73
C PHE A 53 4.21 4.83 8.65
N HIS A 54 5.28 4.90 7.86
CA HIS A 54 6.21 3.78 7.67
C HIS A 54 7.60 4.17 8.15
N ASN A 55 8.41 3.17 8.45
CA ASN A 55 9.80 3.34 8.87
C ASN A 55 10.77 3.56 7.70
N CYS A 56 10.26 3.69 6.49
CA CYS A 56 11.08 3.83 5.27
C CYS A 56 10.38 4.73 4.26
N GLU A 57 11.08 5.09 3.21
CA GLU A 57 10.50 5.82 2.08
C GLU A 57 9.46 4.98 1.37
N GLU A 58 8.42 5.64 0.87
CA GLU A 58 7.38 5.02 0.07
C GLU A 58 7.13 5.84 -1.19
N SER A 59 7.02 5.15 -2.33
CA SER A 59 6.54 5.74 -3.57
C SER A 59 5.17 5.16 -3.88
N VAL A 60 4.19 5.99 -4.22
CA VAL A 60 2.85 5.54 -4.57
C VAL A 60 2.41 6.23 -5.85
N MET A 61 2.04 5.42 -6.85
CA MET A 61 1.47 5.90 -8.10
C MET A 61 -0.01 5.52 -8.17
N ILE A 62 -0.84 6.45 -8.61
CA ILE A 62 -2.25 6.14 -8.89
C ILE A 62 -2.30 5.40 -10.22
N LEU A 63 -2.79 4.14 -10.20
CA LEU A 63 -2.91 3.32 -11.41
C LEU A 63 -4.22 3.56 -12.14
N GLU A 64 -5.29 3.76 -11.39
CA GLU A 64 -6.64 3.83 -11.94
C GLU A 64 -7.51 4.71 -11.07
N GLY A 65 -8.40 5.48 -11.68
CA GLY A 65 -9.38 6.29 -10.96
C GLY A 65 -8.80 7.58 -10.41
N GLU A 66 -9.48 8.11 -9.41
CA GLU A 66 -9.11 9.34 -8.72
C GLU A 66 -8.94 9.06 -7.24
N ALA A 67 -7.93 9.65 -6.63
CA ALA A 67 -7.62 9.45 -5.23
C ALA A 67 -7.51 10.79 -4.51
N VAL A 68 -7.76 10.76 -3.21
CA VAL A 68 -7.35 11.83 -2.31
C VAL A 68 -6.21 11.28 -1.47
N ALA A 69 -5.07 11.97 -1.44
CA ALA A 69 -3.98 11.67 -0.54
C ALA A 69 -3.98 12.72 0.57
N GLU A 70 -4.03 12.26 1.81
CA GLU A 70 -3.79 13.13 2.97
C GLU A 70 -2.38 12.86 3.43
N ILE A 71 -1.49 13.85 3.29
CA ILE A 71 -0.08 13.74 3.63
C ILE A 71 0.27 14.87 4.58
N ASP A 72 0.71 14.52 5.77
CA ASP A 72 1.07 15.49 6.82
C ASP A 72 -0.05 16.51 7.06
N GLY A 73 -1.29 16.03 7.08
CA GLY A 73 -2.50 16.84 7.31
C GLY A 73 -3.01 17.61 6.10
N GLN A 74 -2.34 17.54 4.96
CA GLN A 74 -2.77 18.26 3.74
C GLN A 74 -3.42 17.31 2.75
N ARG A 75 -4.51 17.74 2.13
CA ARG A 75 -5.25 16.96 1.15
C ARG A 75 -4.81 17.30 -0.27
N HIS A 76 -4.58 16.26 -1.07
CA HIS A 76 -4.19 16.38 -2.46
C HIS A 76 -5.11 15.53 -3.32
N HIS A 77 -5.67 16.11 -4.38
CA HIS A 77 -6.46 15.38 -5.36
C HIS A 77 -5.53 14.86 -6.45
N LEU A 78 -5.54 13.54 -6.66
CA LEU A 78 -4.64 12.86 -7.58
C LEU A 78 -5.43 12.04 -8.59
N ARG A 79 -4.87 11.85 -9.77
CA ARG A 79 -5.44 11.01 -10.83
C ARG A 79 -4.38 10.04 -11.36
N ALA A 80 -4.81 9.12 -12.21
CA ALA A 80 -3.92 8.09 -12.76
C ALA A 80 -2.64 8.69 -13.32
N GLY A 81 -1.51 8.11 -12.94
CA GLY A 81 -0.17 8.55 -13.28
C GLY A 81 0.49 9.45 -12.25
N ASP A 82 -0.30 10.19 -11.45
CA ASP A 82 0.29 11.02 -10.39
C ASP A 82 1.00 10.14 -9.38
N THR A 83 2.16 10.58 -8.92
CA THR A 83 3.02 9.80 -8.04
C THR A 83 3.41 10.63 -6.82
N THR A 84 3.33 10.01 -5.64
CA THR A 84 3.76 10.64 -4.40
C THR A 84 5.09 10.06 -3.95
N PHE A 85 5.88 10.88 -3.30
CA PHE A 85 7.05 10.46 -2.53
C PHE A 85 6.79 10.81 -1.07
N ILE A 86 6.82 9.80 -0.19
CA ILE A 86 6.53 9.99 1.23
C ILE A 86 7.75 9.56 2.03
N PRO A 87 8.42 10.51 2.72
CA PRO A 87 9.57 10.19 3.57
C PRO A 87 9.19 9.30 4.76
N PRO A 88 10.18 8.66 5.41
CA PRO A 88 9.91 7.89 6.62
C PRO A 88 9.21 8.74 7.68
N ASN A 89 8.29 8.09 8.41
CA ASN A 89 7.61 8.65 9.58
C ASN A 89 6.67 9.83 9.31
N VAL A 90 6.33 10.10 8.05
CA VAL A 90 5.35 11.14 7.71
C VAL A 90 3.95 10.52 7.69
N PRO A 91 3.03 11.00 8.54
CA PRO A 91 1.66 10.47 8.58
C PRO A 91 0.93 10.71 7.26
N HIS A 92 0.23 9.70 6.76
CA HIS A 92 -0.48 9.80 5.50
C HIS A 92 -1.57 8.72 5.38
N ARG A 93 -2.44 8.89 4.39
CA ARG A 93 -3.38 7.87 3.93
C ARG A 93 -3.91 8.23 2.55
N PHE A 94 -4.48 7.23 1.87
CA PHE A 94 -5.19 7.38 0.60
C PHE A 94 -6.66 7.08 0.80
N LEU A 95 -7.52 7.84 0.11
CA LEU A 95 -8.98 7.74 0.20
C LEU A 95 -9.56 7.69 -1.20
N ASN A 96 -10.61 6.89 -1.38
CA ASN A 96 -11.42 6.93 -2.59
C ASN A 96 -12.74 7.64 -2.30
N GLU A 97 -12.81 8.92 -2.59
CA GLU A 97 -14.03 9.72 -2.43
C GLU A 97 -14.86 9.80 -3.71
N SER A 98 -14.46 9.05 -4.74
CA SER A 98 -15.16 9.00 -6.02
C SER A 98 -16.22 7.89 -6.03
N ASP A 99 -16.97 7.80 -7.14
CA ASP A 99 -17.96 6.76 -7.36
C ASP A 99 -17.43 5.60 -8.22
N LYS A 100 -16.12 5.54 -8.45
CA LYS A 100 -15.47 4.51 -9.26
C LYS A 100 -14.36 3.83 -8.49
N LEU A 101 -13.92 2.67 -8.98
CA LEU A 101 -12.78 1.96 -8.43
C LEU A 101 -11.51 2.82 -8.53
N MET A 102 -10.69 2.80 -7.50
CA MET A 102 -9.38 3.46 -7.47
C MET A 102 -8.33 2.40 -7.13
N ARG A 103 -7.20 2.42 -7.84
CA ARG A 103 -6.08 1.51 -7.55
C ARG A 103 -4.78 2.30 -7.46
N ILE A 104 -3.93 1.90 -6.52
CA ILE A 104 -2.60 2.48 -6.33
C ILE A 104 -1.55 1.38 -6.47
N PHE A 105 -0.36 1.78 -6.93
CA PHE A 105 0.84 0.93 -6.91
C PHE A 105 1.82 1.54 -5.92
N TRP A 106 2.13 0.78 -4.86
CA TRP A 106 3.01 1.26 -3.78
C TRP A 106 4.31 0.48 -3.76
N ILE A 107 5.39 1.18 -3.39
CA ILE A 107 6.73 0.61 -3.23
C ILE A 107 7.27 1.08 -1.88
N TYR A 108 7.69 0.13 -1.04
CA TYR A 108 8.44 0.40 0.19
C TYR A 108 9.92 0.13 -0.07
N ALA A 109 10.77 1.06 0.34
CA ALA A 109 12.20 1.02 0.06
C ALA A 109 13.00 0.22 1.10
N ASP A 110 12.35 -0.68 1.84
CA ASP A 110 12.99 -1.52 2.85
C ASP A 110 12.22 -2.82 2.97
N ILE A 111 12.93 -3.94 2.92
CA ILE A 111 12.31 -5.26 3.10
C ILE A 111 11.73 -5.44 4.51
N ASN A 112 12.21 -4.68 5.48
CA ASN A 112 11.69 -4.68 6.84
C ASN A 112 10.71 -3.53 7.10
N ALA A 113 10.06 -3.04 6.03
CA ALA A 113 9.07 -1.98 6.13
C ALA A 113 8.00 -2.30 7.17
N SER A 114 7.60 -1.29 7.94
CA SER A 114 6.55 -1.40 8.94
C SER A 114 5.49 -0.33 8.73
N ARG A 115 4.33 -0.54 9.33
CA ARG A 115 3.24 0.44 9.38
C ARG A 115 2.87 0.68 10.83
N THR A 116 2.78 1.94 11.22
CA THR A 116 2.28 2.35 12.53
C THR A 116 0.99 3.13 12.34
N MET A 117 -0.11 2.62 12.88
CA MET A 117 -1.41 3.32 12.83
C MET A 117 -1.39 4.44 13.88
N VAL A 118 -1.61 5.67 13.43
CA VAL A 118 -1.54 6.85 14.29
C VAL A 118 -2.54 6.78 15.45
N ALA A 119 -3.77 6.33 15.17
CA ALA A 119 -4.83 6.30 16.17
C ALA A 119 -4.53 5.33 17.33
N MET A 120 -3.81 4.23 17.07
CA MET A 120 -3.55 3.18 18.06
C MET A 120 -2.10 3.12 18.52
N GLY A 121 -1.18 3.76 17.82
CA GLY A 121 0.24 3.71 18.13
C GLY A 121 0.87 2.33 17.98
N ILE A 122 0.22 1.41 17.26
CA ILE A 122 0.68 0.04 17.09
C ILE A 122 1.45 -0.09 15.79
N GLU A 123 2.71 -0.58 15.89
CA GLU A 123 3.56 -0.88 14.75
C GLU A 123 3.42 -2.36 14.37
N GLN A 124 3.40 -2.60 13.07
CA GLN A 124 3.38 -3.96 12.53
C GLN A 124 4.21 -3.97 11.24
N THR A 125 5.01 -5.02 11.02
CA THR A 125 5.73 -5.15 9.75
C THR A 125 4.74 -5.44 8.63
N ILE A 126 5.09 -5.02 7.42
CA ILE A 126 4.25 -5.27 6.24
C ILE A 126 4.15 -6.78 5.98
N ASP A 127 5.24 -7.52 6.16
CA ASP A 127 5.23 -8.98 6.03
C ASP A 127 4.23 -9.62 7.02
N ASP A 128 4.19 -9.17 8.27
CA ASP A 128 3.26 -9.72 9.27
C ASP A 128 1.80 -9.41 8.91
N GLU A 129 1.51 -8.22 8.37
CA GLU A 129 0.17 -7.91 7.89
C GLU A 129 -0.29 -8.88 6.81
N HIS A 130 0.60 -9.19 5.86
CA HIS A 130 0.29 -10.11 4.76
C HIS A 130 0.09 -11.53 5.26
N GLU A 131 0.89 -11.98 6.22
CA GLU A 131 0.74 -13.30 6.80
C GLU A 131 -0.57 -13.46 7.58
N LYS A 132 -0.97 -12.45 8.34
CA LYS A 132 -2.25 -12.48 9.06
C LYS A 132 -3.42 -12.60 8.10
N ALA A 133 -3.40 -11.88 6.99
CA ALA A 133 -4.46 -11.94 5.99
C ALA A 133 -4.58 -13.35 5.39
N LYS A 134 -3.46 -14.04 5.18
CA LYS A 134 -3.46 -15.41 4.65
C LYS A 134 -4.04 -16.44 5.62
N ARG A 135 -4.01 -16.16 6.93
CA ARG A 135 -4.51 -17.08 7.96
C ARG A 135 -6.01 -16.96 8.18
N LEU A 136 -6.60 -15.91 7.69
CA LEU A 136 -8.04 -15.69 7.77
C LEU A 136 -8.75 -16.29 6.57
#